data_e86cdcefead8bab21818b492fbfeb06a
#
_entry.id   e86cdcefead8bab21818b492fbfeb06a
#
_cell.length_a   1.000
_cell.length_b   1.000
_cell.length_c   1.000
_cell.angle_alpha   90.00
_cell.angle_beta   90.00
_cell.angle_gamma   90.00
#
_symmetry.space_group_name_H-M   'P 1'
#
loop_
_entity.id
_entity.type
_entity.pdbx_description
1 polymer ?
#
loop_
_entity_poly.entity_id
_entity_poly.type
_entity_poly.pdbx_seq_one_letter_code
_entity_poly.pdbx_strand_id
1 'polypeptide(L)'
;MSEIRGKKALITGGASGIGKLMGRELLQKGLGTLVIWDLNESLLQTTVSEFKAEGFQVFSYTINVMNTESVIRTANQVKEEIGVIDILINNAGIIVGKFFLDHTHEDIDRTMGVNSSALMHITSEFLPDMVKLNQGHIVNIASAAGLVSNPKMSVYVASKFSVVGWSDSLLLEMRNANTNVQVTTVTPFYISTGMFDGVTSKIVPIVKPAVAVKKIIRGLENNSRFVRMPGIVYWVPLFKGILPAFLFDIIVGEWFGMYRSMDDFKGRN
;
A
#
# COMPACT_ATOMS: atom_id res chain seq x y z
N MET A 1 -7.05 -19.78 2.78
CA MET A 1 -6.69 -19.11 1.52
C MET A 1 -7.80 -18.15 1.16
N SER A 2 -7.49 -16.90 0.82
CA SER A 2 -8.50 -15.95 0.31
C SER A 2 -8.77 -16.24 -1.16
N GLU A 3 -10.04 -16.43 -1.49
CA GLU A 3 -10.48 -16.62 -2.87
C GLU A 3 -10.65 -15.26 -3.56
N ILE A 4 -10.26 -15.16 -4.83
CA ILE A 4 -10.39 -13.93 -5.64
C ILE A 4 -11.60 -14.04 -6.58
N ARG A 5 -11.87 -15.24 -7.11
CA ARG A 5 -12.92 -15.46 -8.12
C ARG A 5 -14.28 -15.03 -7.60
N GLY A 6 -14.96 -14.20 -8.38
CA GLY A 6 -16.30 -13.68 -8.07
C GLY A 6 -16.37 -12.67 -6.92
N LYS A 7 -15.23 -12.35 -6.27
CA LYS A 7 -15.16 -11.39 -5.16
C LYS A 7 -15.20 -9.95 -5.65
N LYS A 8 -15.42 -9.01 -4.72
CA LYS A 8 -15.42 -7.57 -4.95
C LYS A 8 -14.20 -6.95 -4.25
N ALA A 9 -13.38 -6.24 -5.01
CA ALA A 9 -12.19 -5.56 -4.47
C ALA A 9 -12.28 -4.06 -4.63
N LEU A 10 -11.79 -3.32 -3.64
CA LEU A 10 -11.57 -1.89 -3.70
C LEU A 10 -10.07 -1.61 -3.61
N ILE A 11 -9.55 -0.76 -4.51
CA ILE A 11 -8.15 -0.33 -4.53
C ILE A 11 -8.09 1.19 -4.49
N THR A 12 -7.41 1.75 -3.49
CA THR A 12 -7.10 3.17 -3.43
C THR A 12 -5.81 3.48 -4.21
N GLY A 13 -5.76 4.61 -4.93
CA GLY A 13 -4.64 4.91 -5.84
C GLY A 13 -4.56 3.89 -6.99
N GLY A 14 -5.71 3.42 -7.47
CA GLY A 14 -5.80 2.32 -8.43
C GLY A 14 -5.73 2.75 -9.90
N ALA A 15 -5.66 4.06 -10.20
CA ALA A 15 -5.60 4.56 -11.58
C ALA A 15 -4.21 4.45 -12.20
N SER A 16 -3.16 4.17 -11.43
CA SER A 16 -1.79 4.15 -11.93
C SER A 16 -0.88 3.21 -11.13
N GLY A 17 0.38 3.06 -11.59
CA GLY A 17 1.42 2.35 -10.87
C GLY A 17 1.07 0.91 -10.51
N ILE A 18 1.47 0.47 -9.29
CA ILE A 18 1.15 -0.89 -8.84
C ILE A 18 -0.34 -1.08 -8.54
N GLY A 19 -1.09 -0.01 -8.20
CA GLY A 19 -2.53 -0.07 -7.97
C GLY A 19 -3.28 -0.53 -9.22
N LYS A 20 -3.04 0.10 -10.36
CA LYS A 20 -3.60 -0.31 -11.67
C LYS A 20 -3.21 -1.74 -12.02
N LEU A 21 -1.95 -2.10 -11.82
CA LEU A 21 -1.46 -3.45 -12.14
C LEU A 21 -2.04 -4.52 -11.22
N MET A 22 -2.25 -4.22 -9.91
CA MET A 22 -2.96 -5.12 -9.00
C MET A 22 -4.41 -5.30 -9.42
N GLY A 23 -5.10 -4.22 -9.79
CA GLY A 23 -6.46 -4.29 -10.33
C GLY A 23 -6.56 -5.22 -11.53
N ARG A 24 -5.66 -5.06 -12.50
CA ARG A 24 -5.60 -5.92 -13.69
C ARG A 24 -5.34 -7.39 -13.33
N GLU A 25 -4.38 -7.69 -12.47
CA GLU A 25 -4.05 -9.05 -12.06
C GLU A 25 -5.24 -9.73 -11.34
N LEU A 26 -5.95 -8.99 -10.47
CA LEU A 26 -7.16 -9.49 -9.81
C LEU A 26 -8.27 -9.81 -10.82
N LEU A 27 -8.53 -8.91 -11.77
CA LEU A 27 -9.53 -9.11 -12.82
C LEU A 27 -9.20 -10.34 -13.69
N GLN A 28 -7.95 -10.50 -14.10
CA GLN A 28 -7.48 -11.68 -14.85
C GLN A 28 -7.60 -12.98 -14.05
N LYS A 29 -7.58 -12.91 -12.71
CA LYS A 29 -7.83 -14.07 -11.82
C LYS A 29 -9.33 -14.34 -11.57
N GLY A 30 -10.21 -13.59 -12.23
CA GLY A 30 -11.65 -13.80 -12.16
C GLY A 30 -12.34 -13.00 -11.04
N LEU A 31 -11.74 -11.87 -10.60
CA LEU A 31 -12.45 -10.94 -9.72
C LEU A 31 -13.79 -10.54 -10.34
N GLY A 32 -14.87 -10.58 -9.56
CA GLY A 32 -16.21 -10.25 -10.03
C GLY A 32 -16.40 -8.76 -10.27
N THR A 33 -15.93 -7.92 -9.34
CA THR A 33 -16.07 -6.46 -9.43
C THR A 33 -14.83 -5.76 -8.87
N LEU A 34 -14.30 -4.80 -9.62
CA LEU A 34 -13.24 -3.92 -9.17
C LEU A 34 -13.78 -2.51 -8.91
N VAL A 35 -13.50 -1.97 -7.75
CA VAL A 35 -13.74 -0.56 -7.40
C VAL A 35 -12.40 0.16 -7.32
N ILE A 36 -12.27 1.29 -8.00
CA ILE A 36 -11.06 2.10 -8.01
C ILE A 36 -11.36 3.47 -7.40
N TRP A 37 -10.59 3.82 -6.37
CA TRP A 37 -10.56 5.18 -5.82
C TRP A 37 -9.25 5.85 -6.19
N ASP A 38 -9.31 7.02 -6.78
CA ASP A 38 -8.12 7.81 -7.13
C ASP A 38 -8.42 9.31 -7.09
N LEU A 39 -7.40 10.12 -6.88
CA LEU A 39 -7.51 11.57 -6.93
C LEU A 39 -7.49 12.09 -8.36
N ASN A 40 -6.78 11.42 -9.26
CA ASN A 40 -6.59 11.85 -10.65
C ASN A 40 -7.71 11.32 -11.54
N GLU A 41 -8.70 12.15 -11.81
CA GLU A 41 -9.87 11.83 -12.61
C GLU A 41 -9.53 11.36 -14.02
N SER A 42 -8.62 12.03 -14.72
CA SER A 42 -8.24 11.70 -16.09
C SER A 42 -7.60 10.31 -16.19
N LEU A 43 -6.65 9.99 -15.30
CA LEU A 43 -6.04 8.65 -15.24
C LEU A 43 -7.06 7.59 -14.83
N LEU A 44 -7.98 7.94 -13.94
CA LEU A 44 -9.03 7.05 -13.47
C LEU A 44 -9.95 6.66 -14.62
N GLN A 45 -10.46 7.63 -15.37
CA GLN A 45 -11.34 7.39 -16.52
C GLN A 45 -10.64 6.57 -17.61
N THR A 46 -9.36 6.89 -17.92
CA THR A 46 -8.56 6.12 -18.87
C THR A 46 -8.43 4.65 -18.44
N THR A 47 -8.09 4.41 -17.17
CA THR A 47 -7.91 3.05 -16.64
C THR A 47 -9.22 2.26 -16.61
N VAL A 48 -10.32 2.91 -16.24
CA VAL A 48 -11.66 2.29 -16.23
C VAL A 48 -12.13 1.94 -17.62
N SER A 49 -11.94 2.84 -18.59
CA SER A 49 -12.30 2.61 -20.00
C SER A 49 -11.52 1.43 -20.58
N GLU A 50 -10.21 1.34 -20.28
CA GLU A 50 -9.35 0.23 -20.68
C GLU A 50 -9.87 -1.12 -20.11
N PHE A 51 -10.16 -1.18 -18.80
CA PHE A 51 -10.64 -2.41 -18.19
C PHE A 51 -12.06 -2.80 -18.64
N LYS A 52 -12.94 -1.82 -18.85
CA LYS A 52 -14.29 -2.08 -19.40
C LYS A 52 -14.24 -2.56 -20.84
N ALA A 53 -13.33 -2.06 -21.67
CA ALA A 53 -13.11 -2.53 -23.03
C ALA A 53 -12.62 -3.99 -23.09
N GLU A 54 -11.93 -4.44 -22.04
CA GLU A 54 -11.53 -5.85 -21.85
C GLU A 54 -12.69 -6.73 -21.30
N GLY A 55 -13.88 -6.17 -21.10
CA GLY A 55 -15.07 -6.90 -20.60
C GLY A 55 -15.19 -7.01 -19.08
N PHE A 56 -14.38 -6.29 -18.31
CA PHE A 56 -14.41 -6.35 -16.85
C PHE A 56 -15.45 -5.41 -16.23
N GLN A 57 -16.03 -5.81 -15.10
CA GLN A 57 -16.90 -4.99 -14.31
C GLN A 57 -16.09 -4.08 -13.37
N VAL A 58 -16.07 -2.77 -13.68
CA VAL A 58 -15.26 -1.78 -12.95
C VAL A 58 -16.09 -0.55 -12.61
N PHE A 59 -16.02 -0.14 -11.36
CA PHE A 59 -16.56 1.11 -10.82
C PHE A 59 -15.43 2.02 -10.37
N SER A 60 -15.67 3.32 -10.38
CA SER A 60 -14.64 4.27 -9.99
C SER A 60 -15.19 5.52 -9.36
N TYR A 61 -14.44 6.08 -8.42
CA TYR A 61 -14.80 7.31 -7.72
C TYR A 61 -13.57 8.21 -7.62
N THR A 62 -13.73 9.45 -8.08
CA THR A 62 -12.71 10.48 -7.91
C THR A 62 -12.79 11.00 -6.48
N ILE A 63 -11.74 10.76 -5.69
CA ILE A 63 -11.75 11.08 -4.26
C ILE A 63 -10.38 11.52 -3.76
N ASN A 64 -10.37 12.57 -2.94
CA ASN A 64 -9.24 12.87 -2.07
C ASN A 64 -9.39 12.07 -0.77
N VAL A 65 -8.57 11.06 -0.59
CA VAL A 65 -8.62 10.17 0.59
C VAL A 65 -8.26 10.87 1.91
N MET A 66 -7.68 12.08 1.87
CA MET A 66 -7.45 12.88 3.07
C MET A 66 -8.73 13.55 3.61
N ASN A 67 -9.76 13.68 2.79
CA ASN A 67 -11.03 14.25 3.21
C ASN A 67 -11.94 13.16 3.78
N THR A 68 -11.99 13.06 5.11
CA THR A 68 -12.74 12.03 5.83
C THR A 68 -14.23 12.04 5.49
N GLU A 69 -14.84 13.22 5.32
CA GLU A 69 -16.27 13.31 4.93
C GLU A 69 -16.51 12.71 3.54
N SER A 70 -15.59 12.97 2.61
CA SER A 70 -15.63 12.37 1.28
C SER A 70 -15.43 10.86 1.34
N VAL A 71 -14.55 10.36 2.21
CA VAL A 71 -14.34 8.92 2.44
C VAL A 71 -15.64 8.27 2.93
N ILE A 72 -16.27 8.82 3.95
CA ILE A 72 -17.53 8.30 4.51
C ILE A 72 -18.64 8.29 3.44
N ARG A 73 -18.83 9.42 2.76
CA ARG A 73 -19.87 9.54 1.71
C ARG A 73 -19.65 8.54 0.59
N THR A 74 -18.41 8.44 0.06
CA THR A 74 -18.09 7.54 -1.05
C THR A 74 -18.14 6.07 -0.62
N ALA A 75 -17.77 5.74 0.62
CA ALA A 75 -17.91 4.39 1.14
C ALA A 75 -19.37 3.96 1.22
N ASN A 76 -20.28 4.84 1.68
CA ASN A 76 -21.70 4.56 1.69
C ASN A 76 -22.25 4.35 0.28
N GLN A 77 -21.86 5.20 -0.68
CA GLN A 77 -22.24 5.03 -2.09
C GLN A 77 -21.76 3.68 -2.64
N VAL A 78 -20.53 3.27 -2.38
CA VAL A 78 -20.02 1.94 -2.77
C VAL A 78 -20.85 0.81 -2.17
N LYS A 79 -21.22 0.91 -0.89
CA LYS A 79 -22.04 -0.11 -0.22
C LYS A 79 -23.45 -0.19 -0.81
N GLU A 80 -24.04 0.94 -1.16
CA GLU A 80 -25.37 1.00 -1.78
C GLU A 80 -25.38 0.46 -3.22
N GLU A 81 -24.40 0.87 -4.05
CA GLU A 81 -24.36 0.52 -5.47
C GLU A 81 -23.78 -0.89 -5.72
N ILE A 82 -22.83 -1.33 -4.91
CA ILE A 82 -22.02 -2.51 -5.19
C ILE A 82 -22.23 -3.58 -4.09
N GLY A 83 -22.49 -3.14 -2.87
CA GLY A 83 -22.60 -4.00 -1.70
C GLY A 83 -21.25 -4.18 -0.97
N VAL A 84 -21.13 -5.27 -0.22
CA VAL A 84 -19.97 -5.51 0.62
C VAL A 84 -18.70 -5.73 -0.21
N ILE A 85 -17.60 -5.09 0.19
CA ILE A 85 -16.27 -5.27 -0.38
C ILE A 85 -15.57 -6.43 0.35
N ASP A 86 -15.17 -7.45 -0.39
CA ASP A 86 -14.46 -8.61 0.16
C ASP A 86 -12.96 -8.36 0.35
N ILE A 87 -12.34 -7.54 -0.54
CA ILE A 87 -10.91 -7.28 -0.55
C ILE A 87 -10.69 -5.76 -0.59
N LEU A 88 -10.06 -5.22 0.44
CA LEU A 88 -9.67 -3.81 0.51
C LEU A 88 -8.15 -3.69 0.36
N ILE A 89 -7.69 -3.01 -0.70
CA ILE A 89 -6.27 -2.73 -0.92
C ILE A 89 -6.01 -1.24 -0.69
N ASN A 90 -5.48 -0.91 0.45
CA ASN A 90 -5.00 0.42 0.81
C ASN A 90 -3.63 0.65 0.15
N ASN A 91 -3.66 1.23 -1.05
CA ASN A 91 -2.46 1.43 -1.87
C ASN A 91 -2.14 2.91 -2.12
N ALA A 92 -3.09 3.83 -1.99
CA ALA A 92 -2.81 5.26 -2.14
C ALA A 92 -1.62 5.68 -1.28
N GLY A 93 -0.72 6.45 -1.85
CA GLY A 93 0.48 6.90 -1.14
C GLY A 93 1.28 7.90 -1.94
N ILE A 94 1.99 8.76 -1.22
CA ILE A 94 2.88 9.79 -1.75
C ILE A 94 4.22 9.76 -1.03
N ILE A 95 5.23 10.38 -1.65
CA ILE A 95 6.52 10.64 -1.03
C ILE A 95 6.95 12.08 -1.28
N VAL A 96 7.45 12.72 -0.24
CA VAL A 96 8.19 13.98 -0.29
C VAL A 96 9.62 13.66 0.12
N GLY A 97 10.53 13.72 -0.86
CA GLY A 97 11.95 13.32 -0.68
C GLY A 97 12.84 14.53 -0.39
N LYS A 98 12.75 15.08 0.82
CA LYS A 98 13.51 16.25 1.29
C LYS A 98 14.17 15.97 2.64
N PHE A 99 15.23 16.72 2.98
CA PHE A 99 15.66 16.78 4.38
C PHE A 99 14.56 17.40 5.25
N PHE A 100 14.51 17.02 6.52
CA PHE A 100 13.42 17.46 7.40
C PHE A 100 13.38 18.99 7.56
N LEU A 101 14.53 19.65 7.52
CA LEU A 101 14.62 21.13 7.57
C LEU A 101 13.92 21.82 6.40
N ASP A 102 13.75 21.12 5.28
CA ASP A 102 13.13 21.67 4.06
C ASP A 102 11.63 21.32 3.95
N HIS A 103 11.08 20.55 4.90
CA HIS A 103 9.66 20.19 4.90
C HIS A 103 8.82 21.37 5.37
N THR A 104 7.74 21.62 4.64
CA THR A 104 6.65 22.49 5.10
C THR A 104 5.67 21.71 5.99
N HIS A 105 4.84 22.40 6.77
CA HIS A 105 3.74 21.78 7.50
C HIS A 105 2.79 21.04 6.56
N GLU A 106 2.51 21.59 5.38
CA GLU A 106 1.68 20.94 4.35
C GLU A 106 2.29 19.62 3.85
N ASP A 107 3.62 19.57 3.63
CA ASP A 107 4.31 18.31 3.24
C ASP A 107 4.14 17.23 4.31
N ILE A 108 4.23 17.62 5.60
CA ILE A 108 4.05 16.72 6.73
C ILE A 108 2.60 16.20 6.79
N ASP A 109 1.64 17.12 6.82
CA ASP A 109 0.22 16.81 6.94
C ASP A 109 -0.25 15.95 5.78
N ARG A 110 0.15 16.31 4.56
CA ARG A 110 -0.20 15.55 3.35
C ARG A 110 0.40 14.16 3.35
N THR A 111 1.67 14.01 3.74
CA THR A 111 2.33 12.70 3.77
C THR A 111 1.71 11.79 4.83
N MET A 112 1.50 12.29 6.04
CA MET A 112 0.86 11.54 7.11
C MET A 112 -0.61 11.25 6.81
N GLY A 113 -1.32 12.24 6.28
CA GLY A 113 -2.73 12.13 5.91
C GLY A 113 -2.97 11.03 4.88
N VAL A 114 -2.28 11.09 3.72
CA VAL A 114 -2.46 10.11 2.65
C VAL A 114 -1.93 8.73 3.05
N ASN A 115 -0.70 8.66 3.58
CA ASN A 115 -0.03 7.38 3.76
C ASN A 115 -0.44 6.64 5.03
N SER A 116 -1.01 7.31 6.03
CA SER A 116 -1.28 6.75 7.35
C SER A 116 -2.74 6.92 7.78
N SER A 117 -3.24 8.13 7.97
CA SER A 117 -4.59 8.35 8.50
C SER A 117 -5.68 7.88 7.54
N ALA A 118 -5.54 8.18 6.24
CA ALA A 118 -6.54 7.86 5.23
C ALA A 118 -6.87 6.36 5.19
N LEU A 119 -5.83 5.49 5.20
CA LEU A 119 -6.09 4.05 5.15
C LEU A 119 -6.82 3.52 6.39
N MET A 120 -6.63 4.15 7.55
CA MET A 120 -7.36 3.80 8.77
C MET A 120 -8.83 4.21 8.65
N HIS A 121 -9.10 5.44 8.19
CA HIS A 121 -10.48 5.93 7.95
C HIS A 121 -11.20 5.08 6.90
N ILE A 122 -10.55 4.75 5.79
CA ILE A 122 -11.14 3.89 4.75
C ILE A 122 -11.43 2.49 5.32
N THR A 123 -10.49 1.93 6.07
CA THR A 123 -10.68 0.61 6.68
C THR A 123 -11.84 0.62 7.69
N SER A 124 -12.01 1.69 8.48
CA SER A 124 -13.13 1.79 9.45
C SER A 124 -14.49 1.76 8.77
N GLU A 125 -14.59 2.18 7.51
CA GLU A 125 -15.84 2.15 6.76
C GLU A 125 -16.19 0.74 6.24
N PHE A 126 -15.21 -0.08 5.88
CA PHE A 126 -15.49 -1.39 5.26
C PHE A 126 -15.31 -2.58 6.21
N LEU A 127 -14.50 -2.44 7.25
CA LEU A 127 -14.23 -3.51 8.22
C LEU A 127 -15.48 -4.03 8.96
N PRO A 128 -16.45 -3.19 9.38
CA PRO A 128 -17.64 -3.69 10.07
C PRO A 128 -18.43 -4.71 9.27
N ASP A 129 -18.56 -4.50 7.96
CA ASP A 129 -19.26 -5.44 7.08
C ASP A 129 -18.47 -6.75 6.91
N MET A 130 -17.15 -6.68 6.80
CA MET A 130 -16.27 -7.86 6.76
C MET A 130 -16.39 -8.69 8.05
N VAL A 131 -16.39 -8.03 9.20
CA VAL A 131 -16.56 -8.69 10.51
C VAL A 131 -17.93 -9.34 10.63
N LYS A 132 -19.01 -8.63 10.24
CA LYS A 132 -20.38 -9.14 10.25
C LYS A 132 -20.55 -10.38 9.38
N LEU A 133 -19.90 -10.42 8.21
CA LEU A 133 -19.91 -11.58 7.32
C LEU A 133 -18.87 -12.63 7.69
N ASN A 134 -18.05 -12.36 8.68
CA ASN A 134 -16.94 -13.20 9.12
C ASN A 134 -16.01 -13.60 7.95
N GLN A 135 -15.80 -12.71 7.00
CA GLN A 135 -14.91 -12.87 5.87
C GLN A 135 -14.45 -11.51 5.36
N GLY A 136 -13.21 -11.43 4.88
CA GLY A 136 -12.66 -10.23 4.28
C GLY A 136 -11.15 -10.26 4.27
N HIS A 137 -10.53 -9.44 3.44
CA HIS A 137 -9.09 -9.32 3.39
C HIS A 137 -8.67 -7.86 3.19
N ILE A 138 -7.90 -7.33 4.13
CA ILE A 138 -7.32 -6.00 4.07
C ILE A 138 -5.84 -6.14 3.69
N VAL A 139 -5.43 -5.48 2.62
CA VAL A 139 -4.04 -5.43 2.15
C VAL A 139 -3.54 -4.01 2.27
N ASN A 140 -2.55 -3.78 3.13
CA ASN A 140 -1.98 -2.46 3.36
C ASN A 140 -0.60 -2.34 2.69
N ILE A 141 -0.47 -1.42 1.74
CA ILE A 141 0.80 -1.15 1.06
C ILE A 141 1.64 -0.20 1.91
N ALA A 142 2.48 -0.80 2.76
CA ALA A 142 3.50 -0.10 3.52
C ALA A 142 4.77 0.15 2.66
N SER A 143 5.93 -0.13 3.20
CA SER A 143 7.25 -0.03 2.54
C SER A 143 8.31 -0.71 3.41
N ALA A 144 9.45 -1.08 2.84
CA ALA A 144 10.66 -1.38 3.60
C ALA A 144 11.09 -0.18 4.49
N ALA A 145 10.73 1.05 4.08
CA ALA A 145 10.85 2.26 4.91
C ALA A 145 9.99 2.23 6.20
N GLY A 146 9.05 1.30 6.33
CA GLY A 146 8.36 1.01 7.60
C GLY A 146 9.13 0.06 8.53
N LEU A 147 10.32 -0.36 8.15
CA LEU A 147 11.19 -1.24 8.91
C LEU A 147 12.58 -0.62 9.18
N VAL A 148 13.05 0.22 8.24
CA VAL A 148 14.36 0.86 8.30
C VAL A 148 14.26 2.32 7.85
N SER A 149 15.04 3.18 8.50
CA SER A 149 15.06 4.62 8.23
C SER A 149 16.05 4.98 7.11
N ASN A 150 15.81 6.11 6.43
CA ASN A 150 16.67 6.61 5.38
C ASN A 150 16.66 8.16 5.37
N PRO A 151 17.79 8.83 5.16
CA PRO A 151 17.84 10.28 4.96
C PRO A 151 16.89 10.74 3.85
N LYS A 152 16.43 12.00 3.90
CA LYS A 152 15.45 12.61 2.98
C LYS A 152 14.06 11.96 2.98
N MET A 153 13.77 11.02 3.89
CA MET A 153 12.51 10.28 3.96
C MET A 153 11.86 10.32 5.34
N SER A 154 12.26 11.17 6.26
CA SER A 154 11.87 11.12 7.68
C SER A 154 10.35 11.04 7.88
N VAL A 155 9.57 11.92 7.23
CA VAL A 155 8.10 11.93 7.33
C VAL A 155 7.48 10.72 6.64
N TYR A 156 8.02 10.33 5.46
CA TYR A 156 7.59 9.12 4.76
C TYR A 156 7.84 7.86 5.59
N VAL A 157 9.04 7.76 6.18
CA VAL A 157 9.40 6.67 7.10
C VAL A 157 8.43 6.60 8.26
N ALA A 158 8.17 7.72 8.95
CA ALA A 158 7.21 7.77 10.05
C ALA A 158 5.83 7.25 9.62
N SER A 159 5.32 7.70 8.46
CA SER A 159 4.05 7.25 7.93
C SER A 159 4.03 5.74 7.65
N LYS A 160 5.11 5.17 7.13
CA LYS A 160 5.17 3.74 6.79
C LYS A 160 5.42 2.83 8.02
N PHE A 161 6.12 3.31 9.05
CA PHE A 161 6.18 2.65 10.36
C PHE A 161 4.79 2.59 11.01
N SER A 162 4.03 3.70 10.95
CA SER A 162 2.64 3.74 11.41
C SER A 162 1.79 2.65 10.75
N VAL A 163 1.86 2.52 9.42
CA VAL A 163 1.11 1.48 8.70
C VAL A 163 1.49 0.08 9.14
N VAL A 164 2.79 -0.21 9.31
CA VAL A 164 3.25 -1.54 9.76
C VAL A 164 2.72 -1.86 11.16
N GLY A 165 2.91 -0.95 12.12
CA GLY A 165 2.47 -1.17 13.50
C GLY A 165 0.96 -1.29 13.62
N TRP A 166 0.22 -0.39 12.94
CA TRP A 166 -1.25 -0.45 12.94
C TRP A 166 -1.79 -1.72 12.28
N SER A 167 -1.24 -2.14 11.15
CA SER A 167 -1.67 -3.37 10.47
C SER A 167 -1.45 -4.62 11.32
N ASP A 168 -0.33 -4.65 12.05
CA ASP A 168 -0.05 -5.75 12.98
C ASP A 168 -1.04 -5.79 14.13
N SER A 169 -1.35 -4.63 14.74
CA SER A 169 -2.34 -4.51 15.80
C SER A 169 -3.73 -4.94 15.31
N LEU A 170 -4.16 -4.42 14.14
CA LEU A 170 -5.46 -4.77 13.55
C LEU A 170 -5.60 -6.28 13.30
N LEU A 171 -4.54 -6.95 12.79
CA LEU A 171 -4.57 -8.40 12.62
C LEU A 171 -4.78 -9.13 13.95
N LEU A 172 -4.11 -8.67 15.03
CA LEU A 172 -4.26 -9.27 16.35
C LEU A 172 -5.65 -9.02 16.92
N GLU A 173 -6.24 -7.85 16.70
CA GLU A 173 -7.62 -7.55 17.08
C GLU A 173 -8.61 -8.48 16.37
N MET A 174 -8.46 -8.69 15.05
CA MET A 174 -9.32 -9.61 14.29
C MET A 174 -9.20 -11.07 14.78
N ARG A 175 -8.00 -11.50 15.13
CA ARG A 175 -7.77 -12.82 15.72
C ARG A 175 -8.40 -12.93 17.12
N ASN A 176 -8.21 -11.93 17.97
CA ASN A 176 -8.80 -11.90 19.31
C ASN A 176 -10.33 -11.88 19.28
N ALA A 177 -10.92 -11.23 18.28
CA ALA A 177 -12.36 -11.24 18.02
C ALA A 177 -12.85 -12.54 17.36
N ASN A 178 -11.99 -13.52 17.10
CA ASN A 178 -12.28 -14.80 16.45
C ASN A 178 -12.96 -14.63 15.07
N THR A 179 -12.55 -13.60 14.32
CA THR A 179 -13.01 -13.40 12.95
C THR A 179 -12.10 -14.07 11.93
N ASN A 180 -12.64 -14.36 10.73
CA ASN A 180 -11.87 -14.81 9.59
C ASN A 180 -11.33 -13.65 8.71
N VAL A 181 -11.44 -12.41 9.17
CA VAL A 181 -10.88 -11.26 8.45
C VAL A 181 -9.36 -11.31 8.48
N GLN A 182 -8.75 -11.24 7.30
CA GLN A 182 -7.30 -11.29 7.12
C GLN A 182 -6.72 -9.89 6.96
N VAL A 183 -5.50 -9.69 7.43
CA VAL A 183 -4.73 -8.45 7.21
C VAL A 183 -3.35 -8.82 6.71
N THR A 184 -3.01 -8.33 5.51
CA THR A 184 -1.69 -8.49 4.89
C THR A 184 -0.96 -7.15 4.85
N THR A 185 0.23 -7.09 5.41
CA THR A 185 1.13 -5.93 5.34
C THR A 185 2.18 -6.15 4.26
N VAL A 186 2.21 -5.28 3.27
CA VAL A 186 3.16 -5.36 2.16
C VAL A 186 4.29 -4.35 2.40
N THR A 187 5.54 -4.83 2.49
CA THR A 187 6.72 -3.99 2.70
C THR A 187 7.72 -4.13 1.56
N PRO A 188 7.42 -3.51 0.40
CA PRO A 188 8.32 -3.52 -0.74
C PRO A 188 9.49 -2.56 -0.52
N PHE A 189 10.64 -2.92 -1.08
CA PHE A 189 11.71 -1.98 -1.39
C PHE A 189 11.29 -1.09 -2.56
N TYR A 190 12.19 -0.33 -3.16
CA TYR A 190 11.88 0.50 -4.30
C TYR A 190 11.29 -0.32 -5.46
N ILE A 191 10.17 0.16 -6.03
CA ILE A 191 9.53 -0.41 -7.22
C ILE A 191 9.66 0.62 -8.35
N SER A 192 10.05 0.20 -9.56
CA SER A 192 10.24 1.07 -10.71
C SER A 192 8.91 1.49 -11.36
N THR A 193 8.12 2.34 -10.67
CA THR A 193 6.82 2.86 -11.13
C THR A 193 6.82 4.37 -11.37
N GLY A 194 7.98 5.02 -11.35
CA GLY A 194 8.11 6.48 -11.45
C GLY A 194 8.01 7.21 -10.10
N MET A 195 7.38 6.64 -9.07
CA MET A 195 7.29 7.27 -7.75
C MET A 195 8.67 7.55 -7.12
N PHE A 196 9.65 6.70 -7.40
CA PHE A 196 11.01 6.74 -6.89
C PHE A 196 12.03 6.99 -8.01
N ASP A 197 11.71 7.82 -8.99
CA ASP A 197 12.65 8.16 -10.05
C ASP A 197 13.88 8.86 -9.49
N GLY A 198 15.07 8.49 -10.01
CA GLY A 198 16.36 8.97 -9.53
C GLY A 198 16.93 8.18 -8.34
N VAL A 199 16.18 7.28 -7.72
CA VAL A 199 16.70 6.45 -6.62
C VAL A 199 17.69 5.43 -7.16
N THR A 200 18.82 5.29 -6.44
CA THR A 200 19.85 4.29 -6.73
C THR A 200 19.93 3.25 -5.62
N SER A 201 20.31 2.04 -5.96
CA SER A 201 20.58 0.98 -4.99
C SER A 201 21.74 0.11 -5.45
N LYS A 202 22.78 0.02 -4.61
CA LYS A 202 24.01 -0.70 -4.96
C LYS A 202 23.86 -2.22 -4.83
N ILE A 203 23.14 -2.69 -3.82
CA ILE A 203 23.07 -4.11 -3.45
C ILE A 203 21.66 -4.66 -3.57
N VAL A 204 20.66 -3.92 -3.06
CA VAL A 204 19.28 -4.40 -3.06
C VAL A 204 18.63 -4.06 -4.40
N PRO A 205 18.20 -5.05 -5.20
CA PRO A 205 17.66 -4.76 -6.52
C PRO A 205 16.33 -4.00 -6.44
N ILE A 206 16.18 -3.00 -7.31
CA ILE A 206 14.90 -2.31 -7.53
C ILE A 206 13.93 -3.31 -8.14
N VAL A 207 12.75 -3.43 -7.54
CA VAL A 207 11.76 -4.45 -7.90
C VAL A 207 10.97 -4.03 -9.14
N LYS A 208 10.86 -4.92 -10.12
CA LYS A 208 10.00 -4.68 -11.28
C LYS A 208 8.52 -4.71 -10.86
N PRO A 209 7.66 -3.79 -11.36
CA PRO A 209 6.25 -3.71 -10.96
C PRO A 209 5.49 -5.03 -11.09
N ALA A 210 5.66 -5.74 -12.21
CA ALA A 210 5.00 -7.03 -12.43
C ALA A 210 5.40 -8.11 -11.41
N VAL A 211 6.66 -8.10 -10.96
CA VAL A 211 7.14 -9.03 -9.92
C VAL A 211 6.54 -8.67 -8.57
N ALA A 212 6.46 -7.37 -8.25
CA ALA A 212 5.85 -6.89 -7.02
C ALA A 212 4.37 -7.30 -6.96
N VAL A 213 3.60 -7.02 -8.00
CA VAL A 213 2.17 -7.34 -8.09
C VAL A 213 1.92 -8.83 -7.93
N LYS A 214 2.64 -9.70 -8.66
CA LYS A 214 2.50 -11.16 -8.50
C LYS A 214 2.75 -11.63 -7.08
N LYS A 215 3.76 -11.06 -6.39
CA LYS A 215 4.04 -11.42 -4.99
C LYS A 215 2.95 -10.93 -4.04
N ILE A 216 2.41 -9.72 -4.27
CA ILE A 216 1.33 -9.16 -3.44
C ILE A 216 0.09 -10.02 -3.58
N ILE A 217 -0.34 -10.31 -4.81
CA ILE A 217 -1.55 -11.10 -5.05
C ILE A 217 -1.39 -12.54 -4.51
N ARG A 218 -0.21 -13.16 -4.70
CA ARG A 218 0.06 -14.46 -4.07
C ARG A 218 0.02 -14.40 -2.54
N GLY A 219 0.50 -13.30 -1.94
CA GLY A 219 0.43 -13.07 -0.50
C GLY A 219 -1.01 -12.96 -0.01
N LEU A 220 -1.87 -12.27 -0.75
CA LEU A 220 -3.31 -12.20 -0.51
C LEU A 220 -3.94 -13.60 -0.57
N GLU A 221 -3.73 -14.35 -1.67
CA GLU A 221 -4.26 -15.71 -1.83
C GLU A 221 -3.86 -16.63 -0.67
N ASN A 222 -2.62 -16.50 -0.17
CA ASN A 222 -2.08 -17.34 0.91
C ASN A 222 -2.38 -16.82 2.33
N ASN A 223 -3.13 -15.74 2.50
CA ASN A 223 -3.39 -15.07 3.78
C ASN A 223 -2.09 -14.73 4.54
N SER A 224 -1.06 -14.30 3.79
CA SER A 224 0.24 -14.00 4.35
C SER A 224 0.19 -12.75 5.24
N ARG A 225 0.61 -12.83 6.50
CA ARG A 225 0.72 -11.67 7.39
C ARG A 225 1.63 -10.60 6.79
N PHE A 226 2.77 -11.01 6.22
CA PHE A 226 3.73 -10.10 5.59
C PHE A 226 4.09 -10.54 4.18
N VAL A 227 4.14 -9.57 3.26
CA VAL A 227 4.71 -9.73 1.93
C VAL A 227 5.88 -8.76 1.79
N ARG A 228 7.10 -9.26 1.94
CA ARG A 228 8.34 -8.49 1.89
C ARG A 228 9.09 -8.75 0.59
N MET A 229 9.61 -7.72 -0.02
CA MET A 229 10.36 -7.86 -1.27
C MET A 229 11.41 -6.76 -1.48
N PRO A 230 12.61 -7.13 -1.98
CA PRO A 230 13.10 -8.49 -2.24
C PRO A 230 13.28 -9.30 -0.95
N GLY A 231 13.68 -10.59 -1.07
CA GLY A 231 13.76 -11.52 0.07
C GLY A 231 14.60 -11.04 1.24
N ILE A 232 15.64 -10.23 0.99
CA ILE A 232 16.49 -9.67 2.04
C ILE A 232 15.71 -8.81 3.06
N VAL A 233 14.59 -8.20 2.65
CA VAL A 233 13.74 -7.38 3.54
C VAL A 233 13.14 -8.21 4.70
N TYR A 234 13.03 -9.54 4.55
CA TYR A 234 12.58 -10.40 5.65
C TYR A 234 13.56 -10.42 6.84
N TRP A 235 14.84 -10.21 6.57
CA TRP A 235 15.89 -10.26 7.58
C TRP A 235 16.10 -8.92 8.31
N VAL A 236 15.58 -7.81 7.77
CA VAL A 236 15.76 -6.47 8.35
C VAL A 236 15.33 -6.39 9.81
N PRO A 237 14.14 -6.88 10.24
CA PRO A 237 13.75 -6.81 11.64
C PRO A 237 14.68 -7.62 12.57
N LEU A 238 15.17 -8.78 12.11
CA LEU A 238 16.09 -9.61 12.87
C LEU A 238 17.42 -8.90 13.09
N PHE A 239 18.04 -8.39 12.02
CA PHE A 239 19.30 -7.67 12.13
C PHE A 239 19.17 -6.39 12.96
N LYS A 240 18.07 -5.65 12.78
CA LYS A 240 17.81 -4.44 13.57
C LYS A 240 17.57 -4.74 15.05
N GLY A 241 17.05 -5.92 15.38
CA GLY A 241 16.82 -6.35 16.77
C GLY A 241 18.07 -6.92 17.47
N ILE A 242 19.03 -7.47 16.71
CA ILE A 242 20.23 -8.13 17.27
C ILE A 242 21.44 -7.20 17.28
N LEU A 243 21.61 -6.40 16.20
CA LEU A 243 22.80 -5.55 16.05
C LEU A 243 22.64 -4.26 16.89
N PRO A 244 23.67 -3.83 17.59
CA PRO A 244 23.74 -2.47 18.10
C PRO A 244 23.53 -1.45 16.97
N ALA A 245 22.86 -0.33 17.26
CA ALA A 245 22.43 0.64 16.24
C ALA A 245 23.62 1.09 15.35
N PHE A 246 24.78 1.38 15.93
CA PHE A 246 25.94 1.83 15.19
C PHE A 246 26.47 0.78 14.19
N LEU A 247 26.40 -0.51 14.54
CA LEU A 247 26.81 -1.59 13.60
C LEU A 247 25.79 -1.75 12.49
N PHE A 248 24.48 -1.65 12.81
CA PHE A 248 23.43 -1.66 11.80
C PHE A 248 23.60 -0.51 10.81
N ASP A 249 23.90 0.70 11.28
CA ASP A 249 24.11 1.89 10.46
C ASP A 249 25.31 1.74 9.54
N ILE A 250 26.42 1.19 10.02
CA ILE A 250 27.61 0.92 9.19
C ILE A 250 27.28 -0.11 8.10
N ILE A 251 26.65 -1.23 8.46
CA ILE A 251 26.38 -2.33 7.52
C ILE A 251 25.30 -1.93 6.51
N VAL A 252 24.14 -1.51 7.00
CA VAL A 252 22.98 -1.24 6.15
C VAL A 252 23.05 0.17 5.55
N GLY A 253 23.47 1.15 6.32
CA GLY A 253 23.58 2.54 5.89
C GLY A 253 24.71 2.76 4.90
N GLU A 254 25.95 2.45 5.33
CA GLU A 254 27.15 2.79 4.57
C GLU A 254 27.52 1.69 3.55
N TRP A 255 27.70 0.43 3.98
CA TRP A 255 28.15 -0.63 3.08
C TRP A 255 27.11 -0.99 2.03
N PHE A 256 25.82 -1.11 2.41
CA PHE A 256 24.73 -1.36 1.47
C PHE A 256 24.32 -0.09 0.72
N GLY A 257 24.81 1.07 1.14
CA GLY A 257 24.58 2.36 0.49
C GLY A 257 23.13 2.86 0.64
N MET A 258 22.39 2.37 1.65
CA MET A 258 21.01 2.77 1.88
C MET A 258 20.87 4.28 2.12
N TYR A 259 21.77 4.86 2.93
CA TYR A 259 21.69 6.27 3.31
C TYR A 259 21.96 7.25 2.17
N ARG A 260 22.50 6.76 1.05
CA ARG A 260 22.72 7.55 -0.17
C ARG A 260 21.74 7.24 -1.29
N SER A 261 20.80 6.32 -1.07
CA SER A 261 19.88 5.88 -2.12
C SER A 261 18.95 6.98 -2.64
N MET A 262 18.72 8.04 -1.85
CA MET A 262 17.86 9.18 -2.17
C MET A 262 18.64 10.42 -2.64
N ASP A 263 19.98 10.32 -2.88
CA ASP A 263 20.77 11.51 -3.24
C ASP A 263 20.31 12.15 -4.55
N ASP A 264 20.00 11.34 -5.55
CA ASP A 264 19.54 11.76 -6.88
C ASP A 264 18.03 11.66 -7.07
N PHE A 265 17.26 11.57 -5.97
CA PHE A 265 15.80 11.46 -6.02
C PHE A 265 15.16 12.66 -6.72
N LYS A 266 14.33 12.37 -7.71
CA LYS A 266 13.56 13.37 -8.49
C LYS A 266 12.08 13.33 -8.19
N GLY A 267 11.57 12.17 -7.75
CA GLY A 267 10.16 11.94 -7.56
C GLY A 267 9.39 11.80 -8.87
N ARG A 268 8.08 11.74 -8.75
CA ARG A 268 7.17 11.70 -9.89
C ARG A 268 6.94 13.13 -10.40
N ASN A 269 7.31 13.40 -11.64
CA ASN A 269 6.93 14.63 -12.35
C ASN A 269 5.44 14.64 -12.69
#